data_eac833864d628af4b0a346e35698c410
#
_entry.id   eac833864d628af4b0a346e35698c410
#
_cell.length_a   1.000
_cell.length_b   1.000
_cell.length_c   1.000
_cell.angle_alpha   90.00
_cell.angle_beta   90.00
_cell.angle_gamma   90.00
#
_symmetry.space_group_name_H-M   'P 1'
#
loop_
_entity.id
_entity.type
_entity.pdbx_description
1 polymer ?
#
loop_
_entity_poly.entity_id
_entity_poly.type
_entity_poly.pdbx_seq_one_letter_code
_entity_poly.pdbx_strand_id
1 'polypeptide(L)' 'MTREEGVWLWLDRSRGIGPGRARQLVDYFGSEEALWEADAEEIAQVVGRQAAQGLQAGR' A
#
# COMPACT_ATOMS: atom_id res chain seq x y z
N MET A 1 10.09 -16.11 0.89
CA MET A 1 9.17 -15.00 1.18
C MET A 1 7.93 -15.12 0.32
N THR A 2 6.75 -15.01 0.91
CA THR A 2 5.51 -15.04 0.15
C THR A 2 5.22 -13.66 -0.45
N ARG A 3 4.27 -13.61 -1.38
CA ARG A 3 3.85 -12.33 -1.96
C ARG A 3 3.26 -11.41 -0.89
N GLU A 4 2.47 -11.96 0.02
CA GLU A 4 1.88 -11.19 1.11
C GLU A 4 2.96 -10.57 1.99
N GLU A 5 3.98 -11.32 2.33
CA GLU A 5 5.10 -10.80 3.12
C GLU A 5 5.82 -9.68 2.37
N GLY A 6 5.99 -9.83 1.06
CA GLY A 6 6.61 -8.79 0.24
C GLY A 6 5.80 -7.50 0.23
N VAL A 7 4.48 -7.61 0.15
CA VAL A 7 3.59 -6.44 0.19
C VAL A 7 3.68 -5.74 1.54
N TRP A 8 3.65 -6.48 2.64
CA TRP A 8 3.76 -5.89 3.98
C TRP A 8 5.11 -5.21 4.18
N LEU A 9 6.18 -5.79 3.65
CA LEU A 9 7.51 -5.18 3.72
C LEU A 9 7.54 -3.87 2.92
N TRP A 10 6.96 -3.87 1.74
CA TRP A 10 6.84 -2.68 0.91
C TRP A 10 6.08 -1.56 1.64
N LEU A 11 4.94 -1.90 2.26
CA LEU A 11 4.15 -0.95 3.03
C LEU A 11 4.94 -0.38 4.20
N ASP A 12 5.65 -1.24 4.91
CA ASP A 12 6.44 -0.85 6.08
C ASP A 12 7.56 0.13 5.72
N ARG A 13 8.13 -0.02 4.54
CA ARG A 13 9.23 0.82 4.08
C ARG A 13 8.78 2.11 3.42
N SER A 14 7.50 2.25 3.16
CA SER A 14 6.97 3.43 2.47
C SER A 14 6.70 4.57 3.46
N ARG A 15 7.15 5.76 3.11
CA ARG A 15 6.92 6.93 3.95
C ARG A 15 5.44 7.31 3.95
N GLY A 16 4.95 7.73 5.10
CA GLY A 16 3.57 8.17 5.24
C GLY A 16 2.59 7.03 5.46
N ILE A 17 3.06 5.79 5.46
CA ILE A 17 2.22 4.63 5.68
C ILE A 17 2.57 4.02 7.04
N GLY A 18 1.76 4.30 8.04
CA GLY A 18 1.89 3.64 9.34
C GLY A 18 1.13 2.32 9.34
N PRO A 19 1.23 1.56 10.45
CA PRO A 19 0.55 0.26 10.54
C PRO A 19 -0.96 0.34 10.31
N GLY A 20 -1.59 1.39 10.79
CA GLY A 20 -3.03 1.57 10.61
C GLY A 20 -3.40 1.80 9.16
N ARG A 21 -2.64 2.62 8.44
CA ARG A 21 -2.90 2.87 7.02
C ARG A 21 -2.59 1.66 6.16
N ALA A 22 -1.55 0.91 6.50
CA ALA A 22 -1.21 -0.31 5.78
C ALA A 22 -2.38 -1.30 5.87
N ARG A 23 -2.90 -1.49 7.06
CA ARG A 23 -4.05 -2.39 7.26
C ARG A 23 -5.28 -1.87 6.53
N GLN A 24 -5.52 -0.57 6.56
CA GLN A 24 -6.64 0.04 5.88
C GLN A 24 -6.59 -0.21 4.38
N LEU A 25 -5.41 -0.10 3.78
CA LEU A 25 -5.23 -0.37 2.36
C LEU A 25 -5.54 -1.82 2.02
N VAL A 26 -5.00 -2.75 2.79
CA VAL A 26 -5.24 -4.18 2.55
C VAL A 26 -6.72 -4.49 2.69
N ASP A 27 -7.38 -3.95 3.71
CA ASP A 27 -8.80 -4.17 3.92
C ASP A 27 -9.65 -3.55 2.80
N TYR A 28 -9.28 -2.35 2.35
CA TYR A 28 -10.00 -1.67 1.29
C TYR A 28 -9.96 -2.45 -0.02
N PHE A 29 -8.79 -2.92 -0.41
CA PHE A 29 -8.64 -3.66 -1.66
C PHE A 29 -8.99 -5.14 -1.54
N GLY A 30 -9.14 -5.63 -0.32
CA GLY A 30 -9.59 -7.00 -0.07
C GLY A 30 -8.48 -8.03 0.11
N SER A 31 -7.30 -7.76 -0.41
CA SER A 31 -6.15 -8.65 -0.23
C SER A 31 -4.87 -7.90 -0.52
N GLU A 32 -3.75 -8.47 -0.12
CA GLU A 32 -2.43 -7.93 -0.38
C GLU A 32 -2.13 -7.89 -1.88
N GLU A 33 -2.54 -8.92 -2.59
CA GLU A 33 -2.33 -9.00 -4.03
C GLU A 33 -3.13 -7.93 -4.77
N ALA A 34 -4.38 -7.71 -4.39
CA ALA A 34 -5.21 -6.67 -4.99
C ALA A 34 -4.61 -5.29 -4.77
N LEU A 35 -4.06 -5.03 -3.58
CA LEU A 35 -3.39 -3.78 -3.29
C LEU A 35 -2.15 -3.61 -4.18
N TRP A 36 -1.36 -4.66 -4.32
CA TRP A 36 -0.14 -4.59 -5.14
C TRP A 36 -0.45 -4.23 -6.59
N GLU A 37 -1.57 -4.70 -7.11
CA GLU A 37 -1.98 -4.46 -8.50
C GLU A 37 -2.78 -3.15 -8.67
N ALA A 38 -3.13 -2.46 -7.59
CA ALA A 38 -3.94 -1.25 -7.66
C ALA A 38 -3.18 -0.09 -8.28
N ASP A 39 -3.91 0.79 -8.97
CA ASP A 39 -3.36 2.01 -9.53
C ASP A 39 -3.05 3.04 -8.44
N ALA A 40 -2.09 3.92 -8.73
CA ALA A 40 -1.74 4.98 -7.79
C ALA A 40 -2.94 5.87 -7.45
N GLU A 41 -3.81 6.12 -8.42
CA GLU A 41 -5.01 6.93 -8.16
C GLU A 41 -5.96 6.26 -7.18
N GLU A 42 -6.14 4.95 -7.29
CA GLU A 42 -6.98 4.22 -6.36
C GLU A 42 -6.40 4.24 -4.95
N ILE A 43 -5.10 4.05 -4.84
CA ILE A 43 -4.42 4.12 -3.54
C ILE A 43 -4.55 5.52 -2.96
N ALA A 44 -4.41 6.56 -3.80
CA ALA A 44 -4.50 7.94 -3.35
C ALA A 44 -5.88 8.28 -2.79
N GLN A 45 -6.94 7.63 -3.27
CA GLN A 45 -8.28 7.85 -2.75
C GLN A 45 -8.42 7.36 -1.30
N VAL A 46 -7.58 6.43 -0.90
CA VAL A 46 -7.63 5.87 0.45
C VAL A 46 -6.70 6.64 1.40
N VAL A 47 -5.47 6.89 0.98
CA VAL A 47 -4.44 7.44 1.88
C VAL A 47 -3.95 8.84 1.48
N GLY A 48 -4.43 9.37 0.37
CA GLY A 48 -3.99 10.67 -0.10
C GLY A 48 -2.87 10.56 -1.12
N ARG A 49 -2.70 11.63 -1.89
CA ARG A 49 -1.75 11.64 -3.01
C ARG A 49 -0.30 11.49 -2.56
N GLN A 50 0.07 12.15 -1.47
CA GLN A 50 1.44 12.15 -1.01
C GLN A 50 1.88 10.76 -0.57
N ALA A 51 1.04 10.08 0.20
CA ALA A 51 1.33 8.72 0.63
C ALA A 51 1.36 7.75 -0.54
N ALA A 52 0.45 7.94 -1.51
CA ALA A 52 0.42 7.11 -2.71
C ALA A 52 1.70 7.28 -3.53
N GLN A 53 2.23 8.49 -3.63
CA GLN A 53 3.50 8.74 -4.33
C GLN A 53 4.65 8.02 -3.63
N GLY A 54 4.65 8.02 -2.30
CA GLY A 54 5.66 7.30 -1.54
C GLY A 54 5.62 5.80 -1.81
N LEU A 55 4.43 5.24 -1.91
CA LEU A 55 4.27 3.83 -2.24
C LEU A 55 4.79 3.52 -3.65
N GLN A 56 4.48 4.36 -4.62
CA GLN A 56 4.95 4.15 -5.99
C GLN A 56 6.47 4.24 -6.07
N ALA A 57 7.07 5.16 -5.34
CA ALA A 57 8.53 5.31 -5.33
C ALA A 57 9.23 4.09 -4.73
N GLY A 58 8.57 3.38 -3.83
CA GLY A 58 9.14 2.20 -3.19
C GLY A 58 8.93 0.87 -3.91
N ARG A 59 8.29 0.89 -5.06
CA ARG A 59 8.03 -0.35 -5.81
C ARG A 59 9.22 -0.90 -6.58
#